data_814b9c75ccf868e524c12c8e9eaf55a0
#
_entry.id   814b9c75ccf868e524c12c8e9eaf55a0
#
_cell.length_a   1.000
_cell.length_b   1.000
_cell.length_c   1.000
_cell.angle_alpha   90.00
_cell.angle_beta   90.00
_cell.angle_gamma   90.00
#
_symmetry.space_group_name_H-M   'P 1'
#
loop_
_entity.id
_entity.type
_entity.pdbx_description
1 polymer ?
#
loop_
_entity_poly.entity_id
_entity_poly.type
_entity_poly.pdbx_seq_one_letter_code
_entity_poly.pdbx_strand_id
1 'polypeptide(L)'
;MSKLKILIVDDHAIVRDGLAAILKFQKDMTVVGEADDGQSAIQKAQELRPNVILMDLMMPSMNGADATAAIKQTLPETQILLLTSYGTSSELSRAFKNGATGAITKSLPKEELLAAIRNVAAGQCVASPEIEQTLKEESETPALTPRQLEILRSLTRGLTNDDIAHEFGLSKAGVKFHLLTIFRKLNVANRTEAVGFASRKHLFQT
;
A
#
# COMPACT_ATOMS: atom_id res chain seq x y z
N MET A 1 10.23 25.27 20.99
CA MET A 1 9.40 24.63 19.94
C MET A 1 8.87 23.33 20.51
N SER A 2 7.59 23.02 20.32
CA SER A 2 7.02 21.73 20.71
C SER A 2 7.61 20.62 19.86
N LYS A 3 7.90 19.47 20.47
CA LYS A 3 8.38 18.30 19.74
C LYS A 3 7.30 17.72 18.84
N LEU A 4 7.68 17.20 17.68
CA LEU A 4 6.79 16.41 16.82
C LEU A 4 6.37 15.13 17.55
N LYS A 5 5.07 14.96 17.74
CA LYS A 5 4.47 13.75 18.30
C LYS A 5 4.38 12.67 17.24
N ILE A 6 4.99 11.52 17.46
CA ILE A 6 5.03 10.42 16.48
C ILE A 6 4.36 9.21 17.09
N LEU A 7 3.41 8.62 16.36
CA LEU A 7 2.84 7.32 16.63
C LEU A 7 3.50 6.31 15.68
N ILE A 8 3.99 5.19 16.20
CA ILE A 8 4.59 4.10 15.42
C ILE A 8 3.58 2.97 15.30
N VAL A 9 3.34 2.50 14.07
CA VAL A 9 2.38 1.44 13.77
C VAL A 9 3.02 0.40 12.86
N ASP A 10 3.25 -0.80 13.39
CA ASP A 10 3.85 -1.94 12.68
C ASP A 10 3.50 -3.22 13.44
N ASP A 11 3.17 -4.31 12.79
CA ASP A 11 2.87 -5.58 13.45
C ASP A 11 4.13 -6.30 13.98
N HIS A 12 5.32 -5.90 13.49
CA HIS A 12 6.60 -6.45 13.93
C HIS A 12 7.18 -5.65 15.11
N ALA A 13 7.21 -6.21 16.31
CA ALA A 13 7.72 -5.56 17.52
C ALA A 13 9.17 -5.06 17.35
N ILE A 14 10.05 -5.84 16.71
CA ILE A 14 11.45 -5.47 16.49
C ILE A 14 11.59 -4.21 15.62
N VAL A 15 10.66 -3.97 14.70
CA VAL A 15 10.64 -2.75 13.87
C VAL A 15 10.21 -1.56 14.71
N ARG A 16 9.16 -1.71 15.55
CA ARG A 16 8.72 -0.64 16.46
C ARG A 16 9.83 -0.25 17.42
N ASP A 17 10.49 -1.23 18.07
CA ASP A 17 11.61 -0.99 18.99
C ASP A 17 12.76 -0.27 18.28
N GLY A 18 13.10 -0.67 17.06
CA GLY A 18 14.14 -0.03 16.26
C GLY A 18 13.81 1.42 15.91
N LEU A 19 12.59 1.69 15.46
CA LEU A 19 12.12 3.05 15.16
C LEU A 19 12.10 3.92 16.42
N ALA A 20 11.58 3.39 17.54
CA ALA A 20 11.56 4.11 18.82
C ALA A 20 12.98 4.45 19.29
N ALA A 21 13.93 3.51 19.17
CA ALA A 21 15.32 3.75 19.51
C ALA A 21 15.96 4.86 18.64
N ILE A 22 15.69 4.87 17.33
CA ILE A 22 16.17 5.92 16.41
C ILE A 22 15.62 7.29 16.82
N LEU A 23 14.31 7.36 17.09
CA LEU A 23 13.60 8.60 17.40
C LEU A 23 13.95 9.16 18.80
N LYS A 24 14.25 8.30 19.76
CA LYS A 24 14.59 8.69 21.14
C LYS A 24 15.72 9.71 21.23
N PHE A 25 16.68 9.65 20.31
CA PHE A 25 17.83 10.54 20.29
C PHE A 25 17.59 11.85 19.54
N GLN A 26 16.39 12.06 18.98
CA GLN A 26 16.05 13.29 18.27
C GLN A 26 15.50 14.33 19.26
N LYS A 27 16.06 15.54 19.21
CA LYS A 27 15.66 16.65 20.11
C LYS A 27 14.28 17.22 19.73
N ASP A 28 13.91 17.12 18.47
CA ASP A 28 12.73 17.70 17.84
C ASP A 28 11.54 16.74 17.71
N MET A 29 11.71 15.47 18.12
CA MET A 29 10.69 14.42 17.98
C MET A 29 10.43 13.72 19.33
N THR A 30 9.25 13.13 19.47
CA THR A 30 8.89 12.27 20.60
C THR A 30 7.89 11.20 20.16
N VAL A 31 8.18 9.94 20.48
CA VAL A 31 7.22 8.85 20.32
C VAL A 31 6.17 8.98 21.40
N VAL A 32 4.91 9.12 21.02
CA VAL A 32 3.79 9.27 21.96
C VAL A 32 3.00 7.99 22.14
N GLY A 33 3.21 6.99 21.29
CA GLY A 33 2.59 5.68 21.38
C GLY A 33 3.05 4.73 20.28
N GLU A 34 2.68 3.47 20.44
CA GLU A 34 2.92 2.39 19.48
C GLU A 34 1.64 1.58 19.29
N ALA A 35 1.42 1.05 18.10
CA ALA A 35 0.33 0.16 17.76
C ALA A 35 0.84 -1.01 16.91
N ASP A 36 0.19 -2.15 16.98
CA ASP A 36 0.56 -3.38 16.29
C ASP A 36 -0.42 -3.79 15.18
N ASP A 37 -1.51 -3.04 15.03
CA ASP A 37 -2.48 -3.21 13.96
C ASP A 37 -3.19 -1.90 13.59
N GLY A 38 -3.96 -1.92 12.48
CA GLY A 38 -4.69 -0.74 12.01
C GLY A 38 -5.80 -0.28 12.96
N GLN A 39 -6.46 -1.20 13.68
CA GLN A 39 -7.54 -0.84 14.61
C GLN A 39 -7.00 -0.13 15.85
N SER A 40 -5.95 -0.66 16.46
CA SER A 40 -5.26 -0.02 17.57
C SER A 40 -4.61 1.31 17.17
N ALA A 41 -4.14 1.41 15.92
CA ALA A 41 -3.63 2.66 15.36
C ALA A 41 -4.69 3.77 15.32
N ILE A 42 -5.91 3.47 14.87
CA ILE A 42 -7.03 4.43 14.81
C ILE A 42 -7.37 4.92 16.23
N GLN A 43 -7.51 3.99 17.18
CA GLN A 43 -7.84 4.35 18.57
C GLN A 43 -6.75 5.25 19.18
N LYS A 44 -5.47 4.85 19.09
CA LYS A 44 -4.35 5.61 19.63
C LYS A 44 -4.16 6.96 18.93
N ALA A 45 -4.40 7.02 17.62
CA ALA A 45 -4.37 8.30 16.90
C ALA A 45 -5.40 9.30 17.45
N GLN A 46 -6.62 8.86 17.74
CA GLN A 46 -7.67 9.70 18.33
C GLN A 46 -7.32 10.19 19.75
N GLU A 47 -6.74 9.32 20.57
CA GLU A 47 -6.34 9.62 21.95
C GLU A 47 -5.14 10.57 22.01
N LEU A 48 -4.08 10.25 21.24
CA LEU A 48 -2.76 10.88 21.37
C LEU A 48 -2.59 12.11 20.46
N ARG A 49 -3.41 12.20 19.42
CA ARG A 49 -3.38 13.26 18.40
C ARG A 49 -1.95 13.51 17.91
N PRO A 50 -1.29 12.52 17.26
CA PRO A 50 0.07 12.65 16.76
C PRO A 50 0.15 13.64 15.61
N ASN A 51 1.30 14.27 15.43
CA ASN A 51 1.60 15.08 14.25
C ASN A 51 1.90 14.19 13.04
N VAL A 52 2.63 13.08 13.28
CA VAL A 52 3.01 12.12 12.25
C VAL A 52 2.74 10.71 12.74
N ILE A 53 2.21 9.87 11.86
CA ILE A 53 2.10 8.42 12.07
C ILE A 53 3.07 7.74 11.10
N LEU A 54 3.98 6.92 11.63
CA LEU A 54 4.76 5.96 10.86
C LEU A 54 3.93 4.69 10.78
N MET A 55 3.42 4.37 9.59
CA MET A 55 2.42 3.33 9.38
C MET A 55 2.94 2.24 8.47
N ASP A 56 3.03 1.01 8.97
CA ASP A 56 3.24 -0.12 8.06
C ASP A 56 2.07 -0.25 7.09
N LEU A 57 2.39 -0.48 5.82
CA LEU A 57 1.38 -0.69 4.79
C LEU A 57 0.72 -2.07 4.92
N MET A 58 1.50 -3.09 5.27
CA MET A 58 1.08 -4.49 5.28
C MET A 58 0.94 -5.01 6.71
N MET A 59 -0.26 -4.97 7.24
CA MET A 59 -0.57 -5.50 8.57
C MET A 59 -1.74 -6.49 8.50
N PRO A 60 -1.79 -7.48 9.41
CA PRO A 60 -2.93 -8.37 9.55
C PRO A 60 -4.23 -7.62 9.85
N SER A 61 -5.37 -8.20 9.50
CA SER A 61 -6.73 -7.70 9.79
C SER A 61 -7.08 -6.38 9.09
N MET A 62 -6.37 -5.30 9.36
CA MET A 62 -6.56 -3.99 8.74
C MET A 62 -5.22 -3.46 8.25
N ASN A 63 -5.06 -3.31 6.94
CA ASN A 63 -3.84 -2.76 6.34
C ASN A 63 -3.70 -1.25 6.53
N GLY A 64 -2.49 -0.73 6.29
CA GLY A 64 -2.17 0.69 6.49
C GLY A 64 -2.97 1.63 5.59
N ALA A 65 -3.41 1.19 4.40
CA ALA A 65 -4.23 2.02 3.51
C ALA A 65 -5.65 2.25 4.07
N ASP A 66 -6.26 1.21 4.66
CA ASP A 66 -7.59 1.31 5.27
C ASP A 66 -7.53 2.09 6.60
N ALA A 67 -6.49 1.86 7.41
CA ALA A 67 -6.23 2.63 8.62
C ALA A 67 -6.01 4.12 8.29
N THR A 68 -5.28 4.43 7.21
CA THR A 68 -5.09 5.80 6.71
C THR A 68 -6.41 6.49 6.41
N ALA A 69 -7.33 5.82 5.69
CA ALA A 69 -8.64 6.37 5.37
C ALA A 69 -9.43 6.72 6.64
N ALA A 70 -9.50 5.80 7.60
CA ALA A 70 -10.24 5.99 8.84
C ALA A 70 -9.64 7.11 9.72
N ILE A 71 -8.30 7.17 9.83
CA ILE A 71 -7.61 8.21 10.58
C ILE A 71 -7.83 9.59 9.93
N LYS A 72 -7.69 9.69 8.61
CA LYS A 72 -7.87 10.98 7.90
C LYS A 72 -9.30 11.52 7.96
N GLN A 73 -10.31 10.67 8.11
CA GLN A 73 -11.69 11.10 8.33
C GLN A 73 -11.87 11.86 9.66
N THR A 74 -11.15 11.47 10.71
CA THR A 74 -11.29 12.05 12.05
C THR A 74 -10.18 13.04 12.41
N LEU A 75 -9.00 12.86 11.83
CA LEU A 75 -7.79 13.64 12.08
C LEU A 75 -7.13 14.07 10.76
N PRO A 76 -7.75 14.97 9.98
CA PRO A 76 -7.26 15.36 8.64
C PRO A 76 -5.86 15.99 8.68
N GLU A 77 -5.49 16.66 9.77
CA GLU A 77 -4.20 17.33 9.94
C GLU A 77 -3.04 16.37 10.28
N THR A 78 -3.35 15.17 10.81
CA THR A 78 -2.31 14.19 11.13
C THR A 78 -1.66 13.69 9.84
N GLN A 79 -0.35 13.80 9.74
CA GLN A 79 0.40 13.35 8.57
C GLN A 79 0.70 11.85 8.67
N ILE A 80 0.65 11.14 7.56
CA ILE A 80 0.88 9.69 7.53
C ILE A 80 2.01 9.39 6.56
N LEU A 81 3.11 8.84 7.11
CA LEU A 81 4.25 8.32 6.38
C LEU A 81 4.18 6.80 6.40
N LEU A 82 3.91 6.22 5.24
CA LEU A 82 3.89 4.76 5.09
C LEU A 82 5.30 4.20 5.11
N LEU A 83 5.47 3.09 5.81
CA LEU A 83 6.68 2.27 5.79
C LEU A 83 6.34 0.94 5.11
N THR A 84 7.16 0.49 4.19
CA THR A 84 6.92 -0.79 3.53
C THR A 84 8.19 -1.52 3.19
N SER A 85 8.22 -2.84 3.37
CA SER A 85 9.28 -3.70 2.85
C SER A 85 9.01 -4.06 1.39
N TYR A 86 7.73 -4.32 1.06
CA TYR A 86 7.23 -4.61 -0.27
C TYR A 86 5.74 -4.23 -0.29
N GLY A 87 5.39 -3.19 -1.03
CA GLY A 87 3.98 -2.82 -1.24
C GLY A 87 3.56 -3.14 -2.67
N THR A 88 2.32 -3.61 -2.87
CA THR A 88 1.77 -3.62 -4.22
C THR A 88 1.51 -2.17 -4.63
N SER A 89 1.74 -1.86 -5.90
CA SER A 89 1.44 -0.53 -6.45
C SER A 89 0.00 -0.09 -6.15
N SER A 90 -0.96 -1.03 -6.19
CA SER A 90 -2.38 -0.76 -5.92
C SER A 90 -2.65 -0.36 -4.47
N GLU A 91 -1.97 -0.96 -3.48
CA GLU A 91 -2.12 -0.59 -2.07
C GLU A 91 -1.48 0.76 -1.76
N LEU A 92 -0.30 1.02 -2.32
CA LEU A 92 0.34 2.33 -2.24
C LEU A 92 -0.55 3.43 -2.84
N SER A 93 -1.03 3.24 -4.09
CA SER A 93 -1.94 4.19 -4.74
C SER A 93 -3.21 4.41 -3.94
N ARG A 94 -3.78 3.34 -3.35
CA ARG A 94 -4.96 3.43 -2.49
C ARG A 94 -4.65 4.24 -1.23
N ALA A 95 -3.52 4.01 -0.60
CA ALA A 95 -3.11 4.75 0.59
C ALA A 95 -2.90 6.24 0.32
N PHE A 96 -2.27 6.61 -0.81
CA PHE A 96 -2.15 8.01 -1.23
C PHE A 96 -3.52 8.64 -1.53
N LYS A 97 -4.43 7.94 -2.22
CA LYS A 97 -5.82 8.40 -2.44
C LYS A 97 -6.59 8.60 -1.12
N ASN A 98 -6.27 7.81 -0.10
CA ASN A 98 -6.85 7.90 1.23
C ASN A 98 -6.19 8.99 2.10
N GLY A 99 -5.19 9.72 1.58
CA GLY A 99 -4.58 10.87 2.23
C GLY A 99 -3.24 10.60 2.92
N ALA A 100 -2.55 9.50 2.59
CA ALA A 100 -1.15 9.34 3.01
C ALA A 100 -0.30 10.49 2.46
N THR A 101 0.59 11.04 3.29
CA THR A 101 1.44 12.18 2.93
C THR A 101 2.76 11.73 2.33
N GLY A 102 3.18 10.50 2.59
CA GLY A 102 4.38 9.93 2.00
C GLY A 102 4.47 8.43 2.14
N ALA A 103 5.41 7.83 1.42
CA ALA A 103 5.77 6.42 1.53
C ALA A 103 7.26 6.21 1.30
N ILE A 104 7.89 5.39 2.13
CA ILE A 104 9.30 5.02 2.03
C ILE A 104 9.50 3.54 2.31
N THR A 105 10.59 2.98 1.82
CA THR A 105 10.96 1.60 2.14
C THR A 105 11.52 1.48 3.56
N LYS A 106 11.27 0.36 4.24
CA LYS A 106 11.82 0.07 5.58
C LYS A 106 13.36 -0.09 5.58
N SER A 107 13.96 -0.24 4.40
CA SER A 107 15.40 -0.33 4.22
C SER A 107 16.11 1.03 4.12
N LEU A 108 15.36 2.13 4.18
CA LEU A 108 15.91 3.48 4.05
C LEU A 108 16.93 3.80 5.15
N PRO A 109 18.08 4.44 4.85
CA PRO A 109 19.03 4.90 5.86
C PRO A 109 18.37 5.80 6.91
N LYS A 110 18.89 5.73 8.16
CA LYS A 110 18.37 6.49 9.30
C LYS A 110 18.22 7.98 9.03
N GLU A 111 19.20 8.59 8.40
CA GLU A 111 19.24 10.02 8.10
C GLU A 111 18.11 10.41 7.14
N GLU A 112 17.86 9.58 6.15
CA GLU A 112 16.81 9.78 5.16
C GLU A 112 15.41 9.56 5.78
N LEU A 113 15.24 8.55 6.65
CA LEU A 113 14.02 8.37 7.44
C LEU A 113 13.69 9.62 8.27
N LEU A 114 14.68 10.17 8.99
CA LEU A 114 14.48 11.35 9.81
C LEU A 114 14.15 12.60 8.97
N ALA A 115 14.77 12.74 7.79
CA ALA A 115 14.43 13.79 6.84
C ALA A 115 13.00 13.62 6.30
N ALA A 116 12.61 12.41 5.92
CA ALA A 116 11.26 12.10 5.46
C ALA A 116 10.20 12.45 6.51
N ILE A 117 10.42 12.11 7.79
CA ILE A 117 9.51 12.45 8.89
C ILE A 117 9.34 13.97 9.00
N ARG A 118 10.42 14.75 8.93
CA ARG A 118 10.36 16.23 9.01
C ARG A 118 9.62 16.84 7.81
N ASN A 119 9.90 16.34 6.61
CA ASN A 119 9.25 16.81 5.39
C ASN A 119 7.74 16.52 5.42
N VAL A 120 7.35 15.29 5.80
CA VAL A 120 5.95 14.90 5.95
C VAL A 120 5.25 15.74 7.03
N ALA A 121 5.92 15.99 8.18
CA ALA A 121 5.39 16.85 9.23
C ALA A 121 5.13 18.29 8.75
N ALA A 122 5.89 18.76 7.75
CA ALA A 122 5.68 20.05 7.09
C ALA A 122 4.62 20.00 5.96
N GLY A 123 3.94 18.86 5.77
CA GLY A 123 2.93 18.67 4.74
C GLY A 123 3.51 18.42 3.33
N GLN A 124 4.82 18.17 3.23
CA GLN A 124 5.45 17.85 1.94
C GLN A 124 5.22 16.39 1.60
N CYS A 125 4.85 16.13 0.33
CA CYS A 125 4.75 14.77 -0.16
C CYS A 125 6.15 14.16 -0.32
N VAL A 126 6.34 12.96 0.22
CA VAL A 126 7.63 12.23 0.18
C VAL A 126 7.41 10.83 -0.36
N ALA A 127 8.22 10.45 -1.35
CA ALA A 127 8.30 9.06 -1.79
C ALA A 127 9.77 8.69 -2.03
N SER A 128 10.19 7.49 -1.61
CA SER A 128 11.52 7.01 -1.99
C SER A 128 11.55 6.66 -3.49
N PRO A 129 12.72 6.66 -4.14
CA PRO A 129 12.82 6.38 -5.58
C PRO A 129 12.13 5.09 -6.02
N GLU A 130 12.23 4.04 -5.19
CA GLU A 130 11.59 2.74 -5.44
C GLU A 130 10.05 2.85 -5.41
N ILE A 131 9.52 3.65 -4.47
CA ILE A 131 8.08 3.91 -4.36
C ILE A 131 7.60 4.74 -5.55
N GLU A 132 8.34 5.77 -5.95
CA GLU A 132 8.00 6.55 -7.14
C GLU A 132 7.96 5.70 -8.41
N GLN A 133 8.93 4.81 -8.58
CA GLN A 133 8.97 3.88 -9.70
C GLN A 133 7.75 2.95 -9.69
N THR A 134 7.41 2.37 -8.53
CA THR A 134 6.24 1.50 -8.36
C THR A 134 4.93 2.21 -8.72
N LEU A 135 4.77 3.47 -8.31
CA LEU A 135 3.58 4.27 -8.61
C LEU A 135 3.49 4.65 -10.10
N LYS A 136 4.63 4.96 -10.74
CA LYS A 136 4.69 5.22 -12.19
C LYS A 136 4.26 4.01 -13.00
N GLU A 137 4.81 2.84 -12.69
CA GLU A 137 4.47 1.58 -13.36
C GLU A 137 2.97 1.23 -13.25
N GLU A 138 2.31 1.60 -12.17
CA GLU A 138 0.86 1.45 -12.05
C GLU A 138 0.10 2.44 -12.91
N SER A 139 0.51 3.70 -12.95
CA SER A 139 -0.17 4.73 -13.73
C SER A 139 -0.08 4.49 -15.23
N GLU A 140 0.97 3.81 -15.68
CA GLU A 140 1.18 3.43 -17.08
C GLU A 140 0.41 2.15 -17.48
N THR A 141 -0.01 1.32 -16.52
CA THR A 141 -0.76 0.11 -16.79
C THR A 141 -2.25 0.42 -16.88
N PRO A 142 -2.88 0.32 -18.09
CA PRO A 142 -4.31 0.60 -18.23
C PRO A 142 -5.13 -0.33 -17.33
N ALA A 143 -5.97 0.24 -16.48
CA ALA A 143 -6.80 -0.53 -15.55
C ALA A 143 -7.64 -1.58 -16.28
N LEU A 144 -7.66 -2.81 -15.75
CA LEU A 144 -8.56 -3.84 -16.23
C LEU A 144 -10.01 -3.46 -15.89
N THR A 145 -10.92 -3.68 -16.82
CA THR A 145 -12.37 -3.54 -16.53
C THR A 145 -12.81 -4.59 -15.52
N PRO A 146 -13.93 -4.39 -14.78
CA PRO A 146 -14.45 -5.41 -13.86
C PRO A 146 -14.58 -6.78 -14.53
N ARG A 147 -15.07 -6.82 -15.77
CA ARG A 147 -15.20 -8.05 -16.57
C ARG A 147 -13.84 -8.71 -16.88
N GLN A 148 -12.81 -7.91 -17.17
CA GLN A 148 -11.46 -8.40 -17.40
C GLN A 148 -10.82 -8.95 -16.12
N LEU A 149 -11.09 -8.33 -14.96
CA LEU A 149 -10.65 -8.83 -13.66
C LEU A 149 -11.27 -10.18 -13.32
N GLU A 150 -12.58 -10.36 -13.56
CA GLU A 150 -13.27 -11.63 -13.36
C GLU A 150 -12.66 -12.74 -14.25
N ILE A 151 -12.43 -12.46 -15.52
CA ILE A 151 -11.81 -13.41 -16.46
C ILE A 151 -10.37 -13.73 -16.00
N LEU A 152 -9.60 -12.75 -15.58
CA LEU A 152 -8.23 -12.99 -15.05
C LEU A 152 -8.29 -13.85 -13.77
N ARG A 153 -9.26 -13.63 -12.90
CA ARG A 153 -9.49 -14.47 -11.71
C ARG A 153 -9.77 -15.93 -12.09
N SER A 154 -10.58 -16.16 -13.13
CA SER A 154 -10.86 -17.52 -13.63
C SER A 154 -9.57 -18.19 -14.19
N LEU A 155 -8.67 -17.40 -14.81
CA LEU A 155 -7.34 -17.91 -15.20
C LEU A 155 -6.51 -18.40 -14.02
N THR A 156 -6.51 -17.67 -12.90
CA THR A 156 -5.74 -18.06 -11.70
C THR A 156 -6.32 -19.32 -11.03
N ARG A 157 -7.61 -19.59 -11.24
CA ARG A 157 -8.29 -20.85 -10.82
C ARG A 157 -7.98 -22.03 -11.76
N GLY A 158 -7.26 -21.80 -12.86
CA GLY A 158 -6.89 -22.83 -13.82
C GLY A 158 -7.96 -23.15 -14.89
N LEU A 159 -9.04 -22.38 -14.99
CA LEU A 159 -10.13 -22.62 -15.94
C LEU A 159 -9.64 -22.52 -17.40
N THR A 160 -10.10 -23.42 -18.27
CA THR A 160 -9.84 -23.36 -19.69
C THR A 160 -10.67 -22.25 -20.36
N ASN A 161 -10.37 -21.92 -21.62
CA ASN A 161 -11.16 -20.93 -22.34
C ASN A 161 -12.63 -21.39 -22.55
N ASP A 162 -12.87 -22.69 -22.57
CA ASP A 162 -14.21 -23.27 -22.69
C ASP A 162 -14.99 -23.12 -21.39
N ASP A 163 -14.33 -23.37 -20.26
CA ASP A 163 -14.92 -23.15 -18.93
C ASP A 163 -15.26 -21.68 -18.70
N ILE A 164 -14.35 -20.77 -19.09
CA ILE A 164 -14.57 -19.31 -19.00
C ILE A 164 -15.72 -18.90 -19.92
N ALA A 165 -15.77 -19.43 -21.14
CA ALA A 165 -16.87 -19.15 -22.04
C ALA A 165 -18.22 -19.55 -21.44
N HIS A 166 -18.30 -20.74 -20.84
CA HIS A 166 -19.49 -21.23 -20.16
C HIS A 166 -19.83 -20.39 -18.90
N GLU A 167 -18.85 -20.16 -18.01
CA GLU A 167 -19.04 -19.40 -16.75
C GLU A 167 -19.58 -17.98 -17.01
N PHE A 168 -19.15 -17.35 -18.10
CA PHE A 168 -19.48 -15.96 -18.40
C PHE A 168 -20.49 -15.74 -19.52
N GLY A 169 -21.03 -16.79 -20.11
CA GLY A 169 -21.97 -16.69 -21.23
C GLY A 169 -21.34 -16.07 -22.49
N LEU A 170 -20.05 -16.33 -22.73
CA LEU A 170 -19.29 -15.80 -23.86
C LEU A 170 -19.06 -16.86 -24.92
N SER A 171 -18.78 -16.43 -26.16
CA SER A 171 -18.22 -17.32 -27.17
C SER A 171 -16.72 -17.57 -26.90
N LYS A 172 -16.18 -18.71 -27.39
CA LYS A 172 -14.71 -18.97 -27.32
C LYS A 172 -13.89 -17.84 -27.96
N ALA A 173 -14.38 -17.24 -29.04
CA ALA A 173 -13.75 -16.09 -29.69
C ALA A 173 -13.78 -14.84 -28.78
N GLY A 174 -14.89 -14.61 -28.08
CA GLY A 174 -15.02 -13.54 -27.10
C GLY A 174 -14.04 -13.67 -25.94
N VAL A 175 -13.88 -14.89 -25.39
CA VAL A 175 -12.87 -15.16 -24.36
C VAL A 175 -11.45 -14.86 -24.86
N LYS A 176 -11.08 -15.36 -26.06
CA LYS A 176 -9.78 -15.06 -26.67
C LYS A 176 -9.53 -13.56 -26.83
N PHE A 177 -10.54 -12.80 -27.26
CA PHE A 177 -10.45 -11.35 -27.39
C PHE A 177 -10.18 -10.67 -26.03
N HIS A 178 -10.94 -11.06 -24.99
CA HIS A 178 -10.69 -10.55 -23.63
C HIS A 178 -9.29 -10.89 -23.13
N LEU A 179 -8.82 -12.12 -23.34
CA LEU A 179 -7.48 -12.55 -22.92
C LEU A 179 -6.38 -11.78 -23.62
N LEU A 180 -6.46 -11.59 -24.94
CA LEU A 180 -5.50 -10.77 -25.69
C LEU A 180 -5.47 -9.32 -25.17
N THR A 181 -6.65 -8.77 -24.86
CA THR A 181 -6.75 -7.41 -24.30
C THR A 181 -6.15 -7.35 -22.90
N ILE A 182 -6.41 -8.36 -22.04
CA ILE A 182 -5.82 -8.47 -20.70
C ILE A 182 -4.29 -8.56 -20.80
N PHE A 183 -3.77 -9.48 -21.65
CA PHE A 183 -2.33 -9.67 -21.81
C PHE A 183 -1.62 -8.39 -22.27
N ARG A 184 -2.21 -7.67 -23.23
CA ARG A 184 -1.69 -6.37 -23.68
C ARG A 184 -1.71 -5.34 -22.56
N LYS A 185 -2.80 -5.24 -21.78
CA LYS A 185 -2.92 -4.29 -20.66
C LYS A 185 -1.95 -4.58 -19.53
N LEU A 186 -1.67 -5.85 -19.26
CA LEU A 186 -0.74 -6.29 -18.22
C LEU A 186 0.72 -6.35 -18.71
N ASN A 187 0.94 -6.06 -20.00
CA ASN A 187 2.24 -6.18 -20.65
C ASN A 187 2.88 -7.57 -20.46
N VAL A 188 2.08 -8.63 -20.68
CA VAL A 188 2.50 -10.04 -20.58
C VAL A 188 2.26 -10.75 -21.90
N ALA A 189 3.11 -11.74 -22.23
CA ALA A 189 3.05 -12.42 -23.52
C ALA A 189 2.04 -13.58 -23.57
N ASN A 190 1.70 -14.19 -22.44
CA ASN A 190 0.93 -15.42 -22.40
C ASN A 190 0.16 -15.61 -21.09
N ARG A 191 -0.67 -16.69 -21.07
CA ARG A 191 -1.50 -17.09 -19.93
C ARG A 191 -0.69 -17.29 -18.64
N THR A 192 0.45 -17.99 -18.73
CA THR A 192 1.29 -18.32 -17.58
C THR A 192 1.83 -17.03 -16.95
N GLU A 193 2.28 -16.10 -17.77
CA GLU A 193 2.75 -14.79 -17.31
C GLU A 193 1.63 -13.96 -16.70
N ALA A 194 0.41 -14.01 -17.26
CA ALA A 194 -0.74 -13.31 -16.70
C ALA A 194 -1.13 -13.84 -15.31
N VAL A 195 -1.11 -15.16 -15.12
CA VAL A 195 -1.33 -15.79 -13.81
C VAL A 195 -0.22 -15.41 -12.83
N GLY A 196 1.05 -15.48 -13.27
CA GLY A 196 2.18 -15.05 -12.47
C GLY A 196 2.13 -13.57 -12.07
N PHE A 197 1.70 -12.70 -12.98
CA PHE A 197 1.46 -11.28 -12.70
C PHE A 197 0.39 -11.10 -11.62
N ALA A 198 -0.78 -11.75 -11.78
CA ALA A 198 -1.87 -11.66 -10.82
C ALA A 198 -1.46 -12.15 -9.41
N SER A 199 -0.64 -13.22 -9.34
CA SER A 199 -0.10 -13.74 -8.08
C SER A 199 0.89 -12.78 -7.42
N ARG A 200 1.85 -12.25 -8.17
CA ARG A 200 2.84 -11.27 -7.65
C ARG A 200 2.19 -9.97 -7.18
N LYS A 201 1.13 -9.53 -7.84
CA LYS A 201 0.38 -8.30 -7.48
C LYS A 201 -0.74 -8.56 -6.47
N HIS A 202 -0.87 -9.79 -5.95
CA HIS A 202 -1.89 -10.19 -4.98
C HIS A 202 -3.32 -9.78 -5.36
N LEU A 203 -3.65 -9.79 -6.67
CA LEU A 203 -4.91 -9.23 -7.17
C LEU A 203 -6.16 -9.97 -6.66
N PHE A 204 -6.02 -11.21 -6.20
CA PHE A 204 -7.13 -12.07 -5.81
C PHE A 204 -6.90 -12.85 -4.50
N GLN A 205 -5.91 -12.47 -3.69
CA GLN A 205 -5.76 -13.02 -2.34
C GLN A 205 -6.75 -12.32 -1.41
N THR A 206 -7.59 -13.11 -0.80
CA THR A 206 -8.47 -12.75 0.32
C THR A 206 -7.77 -13.12 1.61
#